data_847c86ce2aae0663dfe0b5688b506f30
#
_entry.id   847c86ce2aae0663dfe0b5688b506f30
#
_cell.length_a   1.000
_cell.length_b   1.000
_cell.length_c   1.000
_cell.angle_alpha   90.00
_cell.angle_beta   90.00
_cell.angle_gamma   90.00
#
_symmetry.space_group_name_H-M   'P 1'
#
loop_
_entity.id
_entity.type
_entity.pdbx_description
1 polymer ?
#
loop_
_entity_poly.entity_id
_entity_poly.type
_entity_poly.pdbx_seq_one_letter_code
_entity_poly.pdbx_strand_id
1 'polypeptide(L)'
;MSKSIEEKLRILSDAAKYDVSCSSSGSSRKNTNNGLGNAAINGICHSWSADGRCISLLKILMTNYCIYDCKYCINRKDNDIERAILSPDEIVKLTINFYRRNYIEGLFLSSGIIKSADYTMELMIAVAKKLRLEEKFNGYIHMKVIPGASRQLINEIGLYVDRVSVNIEFAENTALKLLAPDKKPTDISTSMGLIRKNMIENAEDKKIFKSTPSFIPAGQTTQMIIGASGESDYAILSRSENLYKNFDLKRVYYSGYVPVNKSGILVSTEQAVPMIREHRLYQADWLLRFYDFKADEILDEKDPFVDPLLDPKTNWAIKNSHFFPIEINKASYKDLLRVPGIGVTSAKRIVMTRKYSTIRYEHLKKLGIVIKRAKYFIVVNGEFLGFKKENSELLRNALMEKEKMVTEQLRLFNGL
;
A
#
# COMPACT_ATOMS: atom_id res chain seq x y z
N MET A 1 -34.75 7.64 -16.48
CA MET A 1 -34.79 8.34 -15.16
C MET A 1 -33.37 8.57 -14.69
N SER A 2 -33.06 9.73 -14.13
CA SER A 2 -31.74 9.98 -13.55
C SER A 2 -31.60 9.17 -12.25
N LYS A 3 -30.48 8.45 -12.07
CA LYS A 3 -30.21 7.69 -10.85
C LYS A 3 -30.14 8.64 -9.64
N SER A 4 -30.70 8.20 -8.50
CA SER A 4 -30.57 8.93 -7.24
C SER A 4 -29.11 8.96 -6.76
N ILE A 5 -28.75 9.88 -5.86
CA ILE A 5 -27.39 9.95 -5.28
C ILE A 5 -27.07 8.65 -4.52
N GLU A 6 -28.04 8.02 -3.87
CA GLU A 6 -27.85 6.76 -3.16
C GLU A 6 -27.54 5.61 -4.11
N GLU A 7 -28.24 5.51 -5.25
CA GLU A 7 -27.95 4.52 -6.28
C GLU A 7 -26.57 4.73 -6.91
N LYS A 8 -26.22 6.00 -7.23
CA LYS A 8 -24.89 6.33 -7.71
C LYS A 8 -23.80 5.96 -6.71
N LEU A 9 -24.01 6.27 -5.42
CA LEU A 9 -23.06 5.95 -4.36
C LEU A 9 -22.85 4.44 -4.24
N ARG A 10 -23.92 3.63 -4.28
CA ARG A 10 -23.84 2.17 -4.24
C ARG A 10 -22.97 1.64 -5.39
N ILE A 11 -23.24 2.07 -6.62
CA ILE A 11 -22.49 1.63 -7.82
C ILE A 11 -21.02 2.03 -7.74
N LEU A 12 -20.75 3.28 -7.40
CA LEU A 12 -19.39 3.85 -7.45
C LEU A 12 -18.52 3.46 -6.26
N SER A 13 -19.10 3.18 -5.10
CA SER A 13 -18.36 2.62 -3.97
C SER A 13 -18.05 1.14 -4.17
N ASP A 14 -18.94 0.38 -4.77
CA ASP A 14 -18.69 -1.02 -5.13
C ASP A 14 -17.59 -1.12 -6.21
N ALA A 15 -17.62 -0.28 -7.21
CA ALA A 15 -16.57 -0.20 -8.22
C ALA A 15 -15.21 0.22 -7.64
N ALA A 16 -15.19 1.00 -6.56
CA ALA A 16 -13.97 1.45 -5.89
C ALA A 16 -13.27 0.37 -5.04
N LYS A 17 -13.92 -0.76 -4.75
CA LYS A 17 -13.32 -1.83 -3.92
C LYS A 17 -12.07 -2.47 -4.53
N TYR A 18 -11.98 -2.47 -5.86
CA TYR A 18 -10.82 -3.00 -6.60
C TYR A 18 -9.62 -2.05 -6.60
N ASP A 19 -9.79 -0.84 -6.08
CA ASP A 19 -8.76 0.16 -5.98
C ASP A 19 -8.15 0.09 -4.57
N VAL A 20 -7.00 -0.56 -4.45
CA VAL A 20 -6.41 -0.83 -3.13
C VAL A 20 -5.68 0.39 -2.61
N SER A 21 -6.24 1.00 -1.60
CA SER A 21 -5.53 1.91 -0.70
C SER A 21 -5.66 1.49 0.77
N CYS A 22 -6.52 0.48 1.03
CA CYS A 22 -6.78 -0.07 2.36
C CYS A 22 -7.72 -1.28 2.28
N SER A 23 -7.69 -2.13 3.29
CA SER A 23 -8.60 -3.27 3.44
C SER A 23 -10.01 -2.79 3.78
N SER A 24 -11.01 -3.24 3.02
CA SER A 24 -12.43 -3.13 3.40
C SER A 24 -12.74 -4.12 4.53
N SER A 25 -13.70 -3.79 5.39
CA SER A 25 -14.09 -4.66 6.53
C SER A 25 -14.69 -6.02 6.12
N GLY A 26 -15.05 -6.19 4.85
CA GLY A 26 -15.59 -7.45 4.31
C GLY A 26 -16.95 -7.89 4.87
N SER A 27 -17.56 -7.15 5.80
CA SER A 27 -18.83 -7.53 6.43
C SER A 27 -20.04 -6.81 5.82
N SER A 28 -21.11 -7.57 5.58
CA SER A 28 -22.42 -7.03 5.17
C SER A 28 -23.49 -7.61 6.07
N ARG A 29 -24.25 -6.74 6.75
CA ARG A 29 -25.39 -7.13 7.57
C ARG A 29 -26.47 -6.05 7.51
N LYS A 30 -27.67 -6.44 7.07
CA LYS A 30 -28.84 -5.56 7.12
C LYS A 30 -29.41 -5.54 8.54
N ASN A 31 -29.93 -4.39 8.94
CA ASN A 31 -30.71 -4.29 10.16
C ASN A 31 -31.96 -5.17 10.06
N THR A 32 -32.13 -6.04 11.04
CA THR A 32 -33.30 -6.88 11.19
C THR A 32 -33.91 -6.66 12.59
N ASN A 33 -35.23 -6.78 12.74
CA ASN A 33 -35.94 -6.72 14.02
C ASN A 33 -35.78 -5.41 14.82
N ASN A 34 -35.82 -4.24 14.14
CA ASN A 34 -35.68 -2.93 14.80
C ASN A 34 -34.38 -2.76 15.61
N GLY A 35 -33.31 -3.50 15.29
CA GLY A 35 -32.00 -3.37 15.92
C GLY A 35 -31.29 -2.06 15.51
N LEU A 36 -30.16 -1.79 16.12
CA LEU A 36 -29.33 -0.62 15.82
C LEU A 36 -28.20 -0.97 14.83
N GLY A 37 -28.04 -0.17 13.77
CA GLY A 37 -26.93 -0.21 12.84
C GLY A 37 -27.07 -1.19 11.67
N ASN A 38 -26.35 -0.88 10.60
CA ASN A 38 -26.14 -1.72 9.42
C ASN A 38 -24.63 -1.88 9.21
N ALA A 39 -24.19 -3.03 8.75
CA ALA A 39 -22.84 -3.19 8.21
C ALA A 39 -22.92 -3.21 6.68
N ALA A 40 -22.21 -2.30 6.02
CA ALA A 40 -22.08 -2.28 4.57
C ALA A 40 -20.62 -2.55 4.18
N ILE A 41 -20.42 -3.31 3.12
CA ILE A 41 -19.08 -3.64 2.61
C ILE A 41 -18.41 -2.43 1.99
N ASN A 42 -19.16 -1.40 1.61
CA ASN A 42 -18.76 -0.36 0.67
C ASN A 42 -18.65 1.02 1.31
N GLY A 43 -17.71 1.84 0.78
CA GLY A 43 -17.67 3.29 0.90
C GLY A 43 -16.75 3.86 1.96
N ILE A 44 -16.41 3.16 3.04
CA ILE A 44 -15.47 3.64 4.04
C ILE A 44 -14.24 2.76 4.06
N CYS A 45 -13.09 3.36 3.87
CA CYS A 45 -11.81 2.70 3.98
C CYS A 45 -10.97 3.27 5.13
N HIS A 46 -10.00 2.49 5.58
CA HIS A 46 -9.11 2.87 6.67
C HIS A 46 -7.70 3.07 6.14
N SER A 47 -7.09 4.20 6.47
CA SER A 47 -5.68 4.50 6.22
C SER A 47 -4.99 4.73 7.55
N TRP A 48 -3.69 4.50 7.62
CA TRP A 48 -2.91 4.72 8.83
C TRP A 48 -2.09 5.99 8.69
N SER A 49 -2.19 6.88 9.67
CA SER A 49 -1.33 8.04 9.80
C SER A 49 0.06 7.66 10.30
N ALA A 50 1.02 8.57 10.21
CA ALA A 50 2.39 8.34 10.65
C ALA A 50 2.50 8.05 12.18
N ASP A 51 1.55 8.52 12.97
CA ASP A 51 1.43 8.29 14.41
C ASP A 51 0.70 6.98 14.77
N GLY A 52 0.31 6.17 13.76
CA GLY A 52 -0.36 4.89 13.94
C GLY A 52 -1.87 4.97 14.14
N ARG A 53 -2.51 6.14 14.02
CA ARG A 53 -3.97 6.26 14.07
C ARG A 53 -4.61 5.74 12.79
N CYS A 54 -5.75 5.09 12.93
CA CYS A 54 -6.61 4.71 11.83
C CYS A 54 -7.44 5.91 11.39
N ILE A 55 -7.36 6.26 10.10
CA ILE A 55 -8.13 7.34 9.47
C ILE A 55 -9.19 6.70 8.58
N SER A 56 -10.46 7.01 8.84
CA SER A 56 -11.59 6.56 8.01
C SER A 56 -11.80 7.50 6.83
N LEU A 57 -11.85 6.97 5.62
CA LEU A 57 -12.01 7.75 4.39
C LEU A 57 -13.25 7.32 3.62
N LEU A 58 -14.00 8.29 3.08
CA LEU A 58 -14.95 8.01 2.00
C LEU A 58 -14.14 7.63 0.75
N LYS A 59 -14.20 6.37 0.37
CA LYS A 59 -13.55 5.88 -0.84
C LYS A 59 -14.57 5.69 -1.94
N ILE A 60 -14.44 6.48 -3.00
CA ILE A 60 -15.42 6.50 -4.09
C ILE A 60 -14.76 6.79 -5.43
N LEU A 61 -15.36 6.25 -6.51
CA LEU A 61 -15.13 6.72 -7.85
C LEU A 61 -16.01 7.93 -8.17
N MET A 62 -15.47 8.94 -8.84
CA MET A 62 -16.29 10.01 -9.42
C MET A 62 -17.20 9.42 -10.51
N THR A 63 -16.65 8.51 -11.31
CA THR A 63 -17.41 7.75 -12.31
C THR A 63 -16.74 6.40 -12.59
N ASN A 64 -17.55 5.41 -12.95
CA ASN A 64 -17.07 4.16 -13.54
C ASN A 64 -17.27 4.08 -15.07
N TYR A 65 -17.71 5.17 -15.71
CA TYR A 65 -17.51 5.35 -17.16
C TYR A 65 -16.03 5.51 -17.44
N CYS A 66 -15.49 4.76 -18.41
CA CYS A 66 -14.09 4.85 -18.79
C CYS A 66 -13.95 4.65 -20.29
N ILE A 67 -13.10 5.46 -20.93
CA ILE A 67 -12.76 5.31 -22.36
C ILE A 67 -11.64 4.29 -22.59
N TYR A 68 -10.95 3.84 -21.51
CA TYR A 68 -9.85 2.88 -21.58
C TYR A 68 -10.33 1.44 -21.48
N ASP A 69 -9.58 0.55 -22.15
CA ASP A 69 -9.87 -0.89 -22.18
C ASP A 69 -8.82 -1.71 -21.40
N CYS A 70 -8.54 -1.33 -20.16
CA CYS A 70 -7.63 -2.09 -19.30
C CYS A 70 -8.19 -3.48 -18.99
N LYS A 71 -7.53 -4.55 -19.47
CA LYS A 71 -8.05 -5.93 -19.42
C LYS A 71 -8.30 -6.48 -18.00
N TYR A 72 -7.62 -5.94 -17.01
CA TYR A 72 -7.78 -6.31 -15.59
C TYR A 72 -8.89 -5.53 -14.87
N CYS A 73 -9.44 -4.46 -15.48
CA CYS A 73 -10.32 -3.52 -14.79
C CYS A 73 -11.79 -3.87 -15.01
N ILE A 74 -12.57 -3.92 -13.93
CA ILE A 74 -14.02 -4.11 -14.01
C ILE A 74 -14.70 -2.96 -14.77
N ASN A 75 -14.14 -1.75 -14.69
CA ASN A 75 -14.70 -0.53 -15.28
C ASN A 75 -14.23 -0.26 -16.73
N ARG A 76 -13.56 -1.24 -17.38
CA ARG A 76 -13.15 -1.10 -18.78
C ARG A 76 -14.35 -0.77 -19.68
N LYS A 77 -14.09 -0.07 -20.79
CA LYS A 77 -15.16 0.41 -21.70
C LYS A 77 -16.07 -0.71 -22.22
N ASP A 78 -15.50 -1.89 -22.50
CA ASP A 78 -16.22 -3.01 -23.12
C ASP A 78 -17.01 -3.88 -22.13
N ASN A 79 -16.93 -3.64 -20.81
CA ASN A 79 -17.72 -4.39 -19.83
C ASN A 79 -19.15 -3.85 -19.76
N ASP A 80 -20.10 -4.77 -19.87
CA ASP A 80 -21.52 -4.49 -19.64
C ASP A 80 -21.82 -4.51 -18.13
N ILE A 81 -21.63 -3.35 -17.49
CA ILE A 81 -21.87 -3.12 -16.08
C ILE A 81 -22.71 -1.88 -15.86
N GLU A 82 -23.38 -1.84 -14.72
CA GLU A 82 -24.12 -0.65 -14.30
C GLU A 82 -23.17 0.55 -14.13
N ARG A 83 -23.44 1.64 -14.85
CA ARG A 83 -22.59 2.83 -14.86
C ARG A 83 -23.28 4.00 -14.14
N ALA A 84 -22.45 4.81 -13.48
CA ALA A 84 -22.90 6.04 -12.80
C ALA A 84 -21.79 7.11 -12.88
N ILE A 85 -22.22 8.37 -12.68
CA ILE A 85 -21.35 9.53 -12.53
C ILE A 85 -21.90 10.44 -11.44
N LEU A 86 -21.04 10.90 -10.56
CA LEU A 86 -21.31 11.96 -9.60
C LEU A 86 -20.72 13.28 -10.11
N SER A 87 -21.49 14.34 -10.00
CA SER A 87 -20.97 15.68 -10.24
C SER A 87 -20.02 16.11 -9.09
N PRO A 88 -19.15 17.10 -9.31
CA PRO A 88 -18.34 17.66 -8.24
C PRO A 88 -19.16 18.08 -7.02
N ASP A 89 -20.32 18.72 -7.22
CA ASP A 89 -21.21 19.15 -6.14
C ASP A 89 -21.80 17.98 -5.36
N GLU A 90 -22.19 16.90 -6.02
CA GLU A 90 -22.66 15.68 -5.36
C GLU A 90 -21.59 15.07 -4.46
N ILE A 91 -20.33 15.00 -4.93
CA ILE A 91 -19.20 14.45 -4.15
C ILE A 91 -18.90 15.35 -2.94
N VAL A 92 -18.88 16.67 -3.13
CA VAL A 92 -18.67 17.64 -2.05
C VAL A 92 -19.75 17.45 -0.99
N LYS A 93 -21.02 17.43 -1.40
CA LYS A 93 -22.16 17.26 -0.49
C LYS A 93 -22.08 15.94 0.28
N LEU A 94 -21.75 14.82 -0.38
CA LEU A 94 -21.55 13.53 0.28
C LEU A 94 -20.43 13.58 1.30
N THR A 95 -19.27 14.12 0.91
CA THR A 95 -18.08 14.22 1.78
C THR A 95 -18.39 15.03 3.04
N ILE A 96 -18.97 16.22 2.89
CA ILE A 96 -19.29 17.10 4.02
C ILE A 96 -20.36 16.47 4.93
N ASN A 97 -21.39 15.85 4.36
CA ASN A 97 -22.42 15.20 5.15
C ASN A 97 -21.88 14.03 5.97
N PHE A 98 -21.02 13.21 5.40
CA PHE A 98 -20.41 12.08 6.12
C PHE A 98 -19.41 12.55 7.18
N TYR A 99 -18.65 13.61 6.87
CA TYR A 99 -17.72 14.20 7.82
C TYR A 99 -18.46 14.82 9.03
N ARG A 100 -19.53 15.60 8.81
CA ARG A 100 -20.34 16.19 9.89
C ARG A 100 -20.99 15.15 10.80
N ARG A 101 -21.26 13.96 10.27
CA ARG A 101 -21.78 12.81 11.03
C ARG A 101 -20.70 11.95 11.69
N ASN A 102 -19.43 12.35 11.63
CA ASN A 102 -18.28 11.61 12.14
C ASN A 102 -18.11 10.18 11.54
N TYR A 103 -18.58 9.95 10.32
CA TYR A 103 -18.40 8.66 9.64
C TYR A 103 -17.04 8.56 8.99
N ILE A 104 -16.46 9.68 8.58
CA ILE A 104 -15.18 9.78 7.87
C ILE A 104 -14.36 10.95 8.40
N GLU A 105 -13.05 10.85 8.22
CA GLU A 105 -12.07 11.92 8.47
C GLU A 105 -11.54 12.54 7.17
N GLY A 106 -11.88 11.94 6.02
CA GLY A 106 -11.41 12.44 4.74
C GLY A 106 -12.02 11.75 3.53
N LEU A 107 -11.53 12.15 2.35
CA LEU A 107 -11.95 11.66 1.05
C LEU A 107 -10.79 10.95 0.34
N PHE A 108 -11.05 9.78 -0.23
CA PHE A 108 -10.23 9.16 -1.26
C PHE A 108 -11.01 9.12 -2.57
N LEU A 109 -10.59 9.94 -3.54
CA LEU A 109 -11.26 10.06 -4.83
C LEU A 109 -10.41 9.48 -5.95
N SER A 110 -11.02 8.60 -6.72
CA SER A 110 -10.52 8.10 -8.01
C SER A 110 -11.58 8.27 -9.10
N SER A 111 -11.26 7.92 -10.33
CA SER A 111 -12.21 8.04 -11.45
C SER A 111 -11.86 7.08 -12.58
N GLY A 112 -12.87 6.60 -13.30
CA GLY A 112 -12.73 6.23 -14.70
C GLY A 112 -12.41 7.48 -15.52
N ILE A 113 -11.85 7.30 -16.70
CA ILE A 113 -11.42 8.41 -17.58
C ILE A 113 -12.54 8.72 -18.57
N ILE A 114 -13.07 9.94 -18.49
CA ILE A 114 -14.15 10.45 -19.36
C ILE A 114 -13.54 11.40 -20.37
N LYS A 115 -13.88 11.27 -21.64
CA LYS A 115 -13.43 12.13 -22.74
C LYS A 115 -11.89 12.21 -22.89
N SER A 116 -11.18 12.72 -21.87
CA SER A 116 -9.73 12.84 -21.83
C SER A 116 -9.19 12.82 -20.42
N ALA A 117 -7.86 12.66 -20.28
CA ALA A 117 -7.19 12.77 -18.98
C ALA A 117 -7.38 14.16 -18.36
N ASP A 118 -7.21 15.22 -19.13
CA ASP A 118 -7.35 16.61 -18.69
C ASP A 118 -8.78 16.90 -18.22
N TYR A 119 -9.79 16.57 -19.03
CA TYR A 119 -11.19 16.79 -18.66
C TYR A 119 -11.55 16.07 -17.33
N THR A 120 -11.06 14.85 -17.13
CA THR A 120 -11.30 14.10 -15.91
C THR A 120 -10.60 14.74 -14.71
N MET A 121 -9.35 15.20 -14.91
CA MET A 121 -8.60 15.90 -13.86
C MET A 121 -9.23 17.24 -13.48
N GLU A 122 -9.73 18.01 -14.44
CA GLU A 122 -10.44 19.28 -14.17
C GLU A 122 -11.63 19.07 -13.24
N LEU A 123 -12.45 18.04 -13.49
CA LEU A 123 -13.57 17.69 -12.62
C LEU A 123 -13.12 17.27 -11.22
N MET A 124 -12.05 16.47 -11.12
CA MET A 124 -11.50 16.06 -9.82
C MET A 124 -10.91 17.24 -9.05
N ILE A 125 -10.21 18.16 -9.73
CA ILE A 125 -9.69 19.40 -9.14
C ILE A 125 -10.84 20.29 -8.64
N ALA A 126 -11.93 20.37 -9.40
CA ALA A 126 -13.10 21.13 -8.97
C ALA A 126 -13.67 20.63 -7.64
N VAL A 127 -13.69 19.30 -7.41
CA VAL A 127 -14.06 18.71 -6.11
C VAL A 127 -13.11 19.20 -5.01
N ALA A 128 -11.79 19.12 -5.23
CA ALA A 128 -10.80 19.53 -4.23
C ALA A 128 -10.90 21.01 -3.90
N LYS A 129 -11.03 21.87 -4.92
CA LYS A 129 -11.20 23.32 -4.75
C LYS A 129 -12.46 23.65 -3.96
N LYS A 130 -13.61 23.10 -4.34
CA LYS A 130 -14.87 23.31 -3.63
C LYS A 130 -14.76 22.88 -2.16
N LEU A 131 -14.20 21.72 -1.89
CA LEU A 131 -13.96 21.29 -0.50
C LEU A 131 -13.07 22.28 0.28
N ARG A 132 -11.94 22.73 -0.29
CA ARG A 132 -10.97 23.58 0.40
C ARG A 132 -11.44 25.05 0.49
N LEU A 133 -11.97 25.61 -0.60
CA LEU A 133 -12.21 27.06 -0.72
C LEU A 133 -13.64 27.43 -0.32
N GLU A 134 -14.65 26.65 -0.73
CA GLU A 134 -16.05 26.93 -0.45
C GLU A 134 -16.47 26.35 0.91
N GLU A 135 -16.24 25.05 1.14
CA GLU A 135 -16.64 24.35 2.36
C GLU A 135 -15.61 24.49 3.51
N LYS A 136 -14.45 25.07 3.24
CA LYS A 136 -13.32 25.21 4.21
C LYS A 136 -12.96 23.89 4.90
N PHE A 137 -13.09 22.80 4.16
CA PHE A 137 -12.84 21.45 4.65
C PHE A 137 -11.35 21.22 4.92
N ASN A 138 -10.98 20.97 6.16
CA ASN A 138 -9.60 20.69 6.61
C ASN A 138 -9.30 19.19 6.80
N GLY A 139 -10.26 18.31 6.49
CA GLY A 139 -10.04 16.85 6.53
C GLY A 139 -9.08 16.39 5.43
N TYR A 140 -8.64 15.15 5.55
CA TYR A 140 -7.67 14.54 4.63
C TYR A 140 -8.27 14.31 3.24
N ILE A 141 -7.54 14.71 2.19
CA ILE A 141 -7.91 14.47 0.80
C ILE A 141 -6.80 13.71 0.08
N HIS A 142 -7.12 12.52 -0.43
CA HIS A 142 -6.26 11.73 -1.30
C HIS A 142 -6.92 11.58 -2.67
N MET A 143 -6.22 11.95 -3.73
CA MET A 143 -6.74 11.82 -5.10
C MET A 143 -5.79 11.06 -6.01
N LYS A 144 -6.38 10.31 -6.95
CA LYS A 144 -5.61 9.71 -8.04
C LYS A 144 -5.40 10.71 -9.16
N VAL A 145 -4.14 10.93 -9.51
CA VAL A 145 -3.76 11.67 -10.71
C VAL A 145 -3.93 10.76 -11.92
N ILE A 146 -4.57 11.28 -12.95
CA ILE A 146 -4.73 10.57 -14.22
C ILE A 146 -3.44 10.74 -15.04
N PRO A 147 -2.71 9.65 -15.35
CA PRO A 147 -1.55 9.73 -16.23
C PRO A 147 -1.90 10.32 -17.59
N GLY A 148 -1.03 11.20 -18.09
CA GLY A 148 -1.28 11.93 -19.34
C GLY A 148 -2.05 13.25 -19.17
N ALA A 149 -2.46 13.61 -17.95
CA ALA A 149 -2.97 14.93 -17.66
C ALA A 149 -1.87 16.01 -17.80
N SER A 150 -2.28 17.22 -18.19
CA SER A 150 -1.37 18.34 -18.41
C SER A 150 -0.61 18.72 -17.16
N ARG A 151 0.61 19.25 -17.37
CA ARG A 151 1.47 19.72 -16.27
C ARG A 151 0.77 20.74 -15.37
N GLN A 152 -0.05 21.60 -15.96
CA GLN A 152 -0.79 22.62 -15.23
C GLN A 152 -1.75 22.01 -14.20
N LEU A 153 -2.54 21.02 -14.64
CA LEU A 153 -3.50 20.33 -13.78
C LEU A 153 -2.82 19.51 -12.67
N ILE A 154 -1.67 18.88 -12.97
CA ILE A 154 -0.88 18.16 -11.95
C ILE A 154 -0.33 19.13 -10.89
N ASN A 155 0.14 20.32 -11.31
CA ASN A 155 0.61 21.34 -10.38
C ASN A 155 -0.54 21.87 -9.53
N GLU A 156 -1.70 22.11 -10.15
CA GLU A 156 -2.87 22.67 -9.50
C GLU A 156 -3.43 21.74 -8.42
N ILE A 157 -3.64 20.44 -8.73
CA ILE A 157 -4.20 19.49 -7.77
C ILE A 157 -3.36 19.39 -6.49
N GLY A 158 -2.03 19.48 -6.62
CA GLY A 158 -1.11 19.38 -5.49
C GLY A 158 -1.27 20.46 -4.42
N LEU A 159 -1.90 21.59 -4.74
CA LEU A 159 -2.17 22.67 -3.79
C LEU A 159 -3.42 22.42 -2.93
N TYR A 160 -4.31 21.53 -3.35
CA TYR A 160 -5.61 21.32 -2.69
C TYR A 160 -5.75 19.96 -2.02
N VAL A 161 -4.82 19.03 -2.23
CA VAL A 161 -4.88 17.67 -1.67
C VAL A 161 -3.70 17.38 -0.75
N ASP A 162 -3.89 16.44 0.17
CA ASP A 162 -2.80 16.02 1.08
C ASP A 162 -1.91 14.98 0.42
N ARG A 163 -2.47 14.09 -0.38
CA ARG A 163 -1.76 13.02 -1.07
C ARG A 163 -2.28 12.81 -2.47
N VAL A 164 -1.37 12.46 -3.36
CA VAL A 164 -1.72 11.96 -4.69
C VAL A 164 -1.18 10.55 -4.90
N SER A 165 -1.82 9.80 -5.80
CA SER A 165 -1.28 8.54 -6.30
C SER A 165 -1.37 8.47 -7.82
N VAL A 166 -0.29 7.98 -8.43
CA VAL A 166 -0.21 7.67 -9.85
C VAL A 166 0.03 6.17 -9.96
N ASN A 167 -0.94 5.42 -10.46
CA ASN A 167 -0.80 3.97 -10.55
C ASN A 167 0.14 3.58 -11.68
N ILE A 168 1.13 2.72 -11.38
CA ILE A 168 1.99 2.11 -12.41
C ILE A 168 1.41 0.81 -12.95
N GLU A 169 0.45 0.23 -12.26
CA GLU A 169 -0.29 -1.00 -12.51
C GLU A 169 0.58 -2.26 -12.51
N PHE A 170 1.69 -2.32 -13.23
CA PHE A 170 2.57 -3.48 -13.34
C PHE A 170 4.03 -3.11 -13.12
N ALA A 171 4.83 -4.09 -12.69
CA ALA A 171 6.27 -3.90 -12.53
C ALA A 171 6.96 -3.72 -13.89
N GLU A 172 6.47 -4.40 -14.93
CA GLU A 172 7.04 -4.40 -16.27
C GLU A 172 6.21 -3.59 -17.25
N ASN A 173 6.90 -2.83 -18.11
CA ASN A 173 6.25 -2.04 -19.17
C ASN A 173 5.62 -2.91 -20.26
N THR A 174 6.13 -4.12 -20.46
CA THR A 174 5.58 -5.11 -21.38
C THR A 174 4.19 -5.57 -20.94
N ALA A 175 4.01 -5.87 -19.67
CA ALA A 175 2.73 -6.21 -19.08
C ALA A 175 1.75 -5.02 -19.15
N LEU A 176 2.22 -3.79 -18.88
CA LEU A 176 1.37 -2.60 -19.00
C LEU A 176 0.86 -2.41 -20.42
N LYS A 177 1.72 -2.52 -21.43
CA LYS A 177 1.33 -2.39 -22.85
C LYS A 177 0.32 -3.44 -23.28
N LEU A 178 0.45 -4.66 -22.79
CA LEU A 178 -0.43 -5.78 -23.12
C LEU A 178 -1.79 -5.65 -22.43
N LEU A 179 -1.81 -5.33 -21.15
CA LEU A 179 -3.01 -5.38 -20.30
C LEU A 179 -3.72 -4.02 -20.15
N ALA A 180 -3.05 -2.93 -20.46
CA ALA A 180 -3.59 -1.57 -20.42
C ALA A 180 -3.06 -0.74 -21.61
N PRO A 181 -3.43 -1.08 -22.86
CA PRO A 181 -2.83 -0.51 -24.06
C PRO A 181 -3.02 1.02 -24.18
N ASP A 182 -4.06 1.55 -23.57
CA ASP A 182 -4.33 3.00 -23.56
C ASP A 182 -3.45 3.77 -22.56
N LYS A 183 -2.72 3.08 -21.68
CA LYS A 183 -1.81 3.69 -20.69
C LYS A 183 -0.37 3.66 -21.19
N LYS A 184 0.26 4.83 -21.28
CA LYS A 184 1.66 4.95 -21.69
C LYS A 184 2.59 4.98 -20.49
N PRO A 185 3.64 4.13 -20.43
CA PRO A 185 4.63 4.19 -19.35
C PRO A 185 5.29 5.56 -19.17
N THR A 186 5.48 6.29 -20.29
CA THR A 186 6.02 7.65 -20.31
C THR A 186 5.14 8.64 -19.56
N ASP A 187 3.82 8.57 -19.75
CA ASP A 187 2.87 9.50 -19.11
C ASP A 187 2.86 9.28 -17.59
N ILE A 188 2.95 8.01 -17.14
CA ILE A 188 3.04 7.64 -15.74
C ILE A 188 4.33 8.20 -15.12
N SER A 189 5.48 7.93 -15.75
CA SER A 189 6.78 8.37 -15.21
C SER A 189 6.94 9.90 -15.25
N THR A 190 6.42 10.56 -16.29
CA THR A 190 6.40 12.02 -16.39
C THR A 190 5.57 12.64 -15.28
N SER A 191 4.36 12.11 -15.02
CA SER A 191 3.50 12.59 -13.94
C SER A 191 4.17 12.43 -12.57
N MET A 192 4.75 11.25 -12.29
CA MET A 192 5.48 11.00 -11.02
C MET A 192 6.70 11.90 -10.86
N GLY A 193 7.48 12.10 -11.93
CA GLY A 193 8.65 12.96 -11.95
C GLY A 193 8.32 14.43 -11.70
N LEU A 194 7.24 14.91 -12.31
CA LEU A 194 6.75 16.27 -12.11
C LEU A 194 6.29 16.49 -10.66
N ILE A 195 5.52 15.55 -10.12
CA ILE A 195 5.08 15.60 -8.72
C ILE A 195 6.29 15.66 -7.78
N ARG A 196 7.29 14.79 -7.97
CA ARG A 196 8.54 14.81 -7.18
C ARG A 196 9.26 16.15 -7.27
N LYS A 197 9.42 16.67 -8.49
CA LYS A 197 10.07 17.97 -8.70
C LYS A 197 9.37 19.07 -7.91
N ASN A 198 8.06 19.17 -8.02
CA ASN A 198 7.28 20.19 -7.32
C ASN A 198 7.33 20.02 -5.79
N MET A 199 7.38 18.78 -5.28
CA MET A 199 7.56 18.52 -3.84
C MET A 199 8.90 19.06 -3.34
N ILE A 200 9.99 18.85 -4.09
CA ILE A 200 11.33 19.33 -3.74
C ILE A 200 11.36 20.85 -3.79
N GLU A 201 10.90 21.47 -4.88
CA GLU A 201 10.81 22.94 -5.03
C GLU A 201 9.99 23.57 -3.91
N ASN A 202 8.83 23.02 -3.58
CA ASN A 202 7.99 23.50 -2.48
C ASN A 202 8.66 23.39 -1.12
N ALA A 203 9.45 22.31 -0.88
CA ALA A 203 10.18 22.14 0.36
C ALA A 203 11.34 23.16 0.50
N GLU A 204 11.96 23.54 -0.61
CA GLU A 204 13.00 24.58 -0.66
C GLU A 204 12.39 25.98 -0.47
N ASP A 205 11.32 26.29 -1.19
CA ASP A 205 10.60 27.55 -1.06
C ASP A 205 10.10 27.81 0.37
N LYS A 206 9.63 26.77 1.06
CA LYS A 206 9.20 26.87 2.48
C LYS A 206 10.32 27.22 3.45
N LYS A 207 11.58 26.95 3.10
CA LYS A 207 12.74 27.37 3.91
C LYS A 207 12.97 28.87 3.79
N ILE A 208 12.61 29.45 2.64
CA ILE A 208 12.82 30.89 2.33
C ILE A 208 11.57 31.69 2.69
N PHE A 209 10.39 31.23 2.27
CA PHE A 209 9.13 31.94 2.41
C PHE A 209 8.15 31.17 3.30
N LYS A 210 7.85 31.70 4.48
CA LYS A 210 6.88 31.08 5.42
C LYS A 210 5.46 30.99 4.87
N SER A 211 5.10 31.87 3.91
CA SER A 211 3.79 31.93 3.27
C SER A 211 3.61 30.94 2.13
N THR A 212 4.64 30.16 1.75
CA THR A 212 4.54 29.18 0.67
C THR A 212 3.42 28.17 0.95
N PRO A 213 2.43 28.02 0.05
CA PRO A 213 1.36 27.04 0.20
C PRO A 213 1.92 25.62 0.31
N SER A 214 1.21 24.76 1.01
CA SER A 214 1.58 23.32 1.05
C SER A 214 1.27 22.67 -0.27
N PHE A 215 2.21 21.84 -0.76
CA PHE A 215 2.04 20.99 -1.93
C PHE A 215 2.11 19.53 -1.49
N ILE A 216 1.02 18.78 -1.65
CA ILE A 216 0.86 17.35 -1.26
C ILE A 216 1.69 16.96 0.00
N PRO A 217 1.39 17.48 1.17
CA PRO A 217 2.22 17.30 2.37
C PRO A 217 2.39 15.84 2.80
N ALA A 218 1.47 14.96 2.43
CA ALA A 218 1.56 13.51 2.67
C ALA A 218 2.24 12.73 1.52
N GLY A 219 2.71 13.45 0.48
CA GLY A 219 3.51 12.90 -0.62
C GLY A 219 2.73 12.08 -1.65
N GLN A 220 3.47 11.40 -2.52
CA GLN A 220 2.91 10.56 -3.56
C GLN A 220 3.03 9.07 -3.25
N THR A 221 2.12 8.29 -3.82
CA THR A 221 2.07 6.82 -3.72
C THR A 221 1.75 6.21 -5.08
N THR A 222 1.85 4.90 -5.18
CA THR A 222 1.44 4.14 -6.38
C THR A 222 0.80 2.82 -5.98
N GLN A 223 0.20 2.15 -6.96
CA GLN A 223 -0.35 0.80 -6.83
C GLN A 223 0.16 -0.08 -7.97
N MET A 224 0.48 -1.34 -7.63
CA MET A 224 0.76 -2.44 -8.55
C MET A 224 -0.26 -3.55 -8.37
N ILE A 225 -0.66 -4.15 -9.49
CA ILE A 225 -1.51 -5.35 -9.53
C ILE A 225 -0.59 -6.56 -9.59
N ILE A 226 -0.83 -7.52 -8.71
CA ILE A 226 0.01 -8.70 -8.53
C ILE A 226 -0.68 -9.92 -9.13
N GLY A 227 0.03 -10.67 -9.98
CA GLY A 227 -0.42 -11.96 -10.49
C GLY A 227 -1.38 -11.90 -11.68
N ALA A 228 -1.57 -10.74 -12.30
CA ALA A 228 -2.33 -10.62 -13.55
C ALA A 228 -1.48 -10.90 -14.81
N SER A 229 -0.16 -10.74 -14.72
CA SER A 229 0.77 -10.75 -15.87
C SER A 229 1.90 -11.77 -15.76
N GLY A 230 1.98 -12.54 -14.69
CA GLY A 230 3.04 -13.55 -14.49
C GLY A 230 4.39 -13.00 -14.04
N GLU A 231 4.48 -11.72 -13.66
CA GLU A 231 5.71 -11.14 -13.14
C GLU A 231 6.18 -11.84 -11.86
N SER A 232 7.50 -11.94 -11.71
CA SER A 232 8.11 -12.45 -10.49
C SER A 232 8.02 -11.43 -9.36
N ASP A 233 8.06 -11.91 -8.11
CA ASP A 233 8.10 -11.04 -6.93
C ASP A 233 9.42 -10.25 -6.87
N TYR A 234 10.51 -10.79 -7.43
CA TYR A 234 11.77 -10.08 -7.60
C TYR A 234 11.62 -8.86 -8.52
N ALA A 235 10.95 -9.00 -9.67
CA ALA A 235 10.67 -7.88 -10.57
C ALA A 235 9.81 -6.81 -9.87
N ILE A 236 8.80 -7.23 -9.10
CA ILE A 236 7.92 -6.34 -8.32
C ILE A 236 8.70 -5.57 -7.27
N LEU A 237 9.57 -6.23 -6.48
CA LEU A 237 10.38 -5.59 -5.44
C LEU A 237 11.45 -4.67 -6.02
N SER A 238 12.12 -5.10 -7.10
CA SER A 238 13.11 -4.29 -7.81
C SER A 238 12.48 -3.02 -8.39
N ARG A 239 11.26 -3.13 -8.93
CA ARG A 239 10.51 -1.97 -9.39
C ARG A 239 10.13 -1.04 -8.24
N SER A 240 9.71 -1.60 -7.10
CA SER A 240 9.36 -0.82 -5.91
C SER A 240 10.56 -0.06 -5.35
N GLU A 241 11.72 -0.71 -5.25
CA GLU A 241 12.98 -0.07 -4.84
C GLU A 241 13.37 1.10 -5.76
N ASN A 242 13.27 0.89 -7.08
CA ASN A 242 13.52 1.93 -8.07
C ASN A 242 12.57 3.13 -7.89
N LEU A 243 11.29 2.87 -7.66
CA LEU A 243 10.29 3.92 -7.44
C LEU A 243 10.56 4.74 -6.17
N TYR A 244 10.96 4.09 -5.07
CA TYR A 244 11.36 4.80 -3.85
C TYR A 244 12.57 5.71 -4.08
N LYS A 245 13.60 5.22 -4.77
CA LYS A 245 14.84 5.97 -5.05
C LYS A 245 14.61 7.14 -6.02
N ASN A 246 13.86 6.92 -7.09
CA ASN A 246 13.78 7.86 -8.20
C ASN A 246 12.59 8.82 -8.13
N PHE A 247 11.52 8.48 -7.40
CA PHE A 247 10.32 9.30 -7.35
C PHE A 247 9.91 9.73 -5.93
N ASP A 248 10.70 9.42 -4.91
CA ASP A 248 10.41 9.72 -3.49
C ASP A 248 9.00 9.26 -3.06
N LEU A 249 8.58 8.09 -3.54
CA LEU A 249 7.29 7.55 -3.16
C LEU A 249 7.24 7.25 -1.66
N LYS A 250 6.11 7.53 -1.03
CA LYS A 250 5.90 7.18 0.39
C LYS A 250 5.48 5.72 0.57
N ARG A 251 4.81 5.14 -0.44
CA ARG A 251 4.38 3.73 -0.41
C ARG A 251 4.04 3.22 -1.80
N VAL A 252 4.33 1.95 -2.03
CA VAL A 252 3.77 1.13 -3.10
C VAL A 252 2.67 0.27 -2.49
N TYR A 253 1.48 0.26 -3.10
CA TYR A 253 0.40 -0.64 -2.73
C TYR A 253 0.39 -1.84 -3.67
N TYR A 254 0.35 -3.03 -3.11
CA TYR A 254 0.23 -4.29 -3.83
C TYR A 254 -1.22 -4.76 -3.76
N SER A 255 -1.79 -5.08 -4.91
CA SER A 255 -3.16 -5.56 -5.04
C SER A 255 -3.16 -6.90 -5.76
N GLY A 256 -3.51 -7.97 -5.07
CA GLY A 256 -3.73 -9.26 -5.71
C GLY A 256 -4.81 -9.13 -6.79
N TYR A 257 -4.52 -9.62 -7.98
CA TYR A 257 -5.49 -9.64 -9.08
C TYR A 257 -6.71 -10.48 -8.71
N VAL A 258 -7.89 -9.89 -8.89
CA VAL A 258 -9.17 -10.59 -8.77
C VAL A 258 -9.71 -10.79 -10.21
N PRO A 259 -9.95 -12.04 -10.63
CA PRO A 259 -10.46 -12.33 -11.97
C PRO A 259 -11.88 -11.79 -12.16
N VAL A 260 -12.00 -10.60 -12.74
CA VAL A 260 -13.29 -9.96 -13.02
C VAL A 260 -13.64 -10.00 -14.51
N ASN A 261 -12.66 -10.26 -15.35
CA ASN A 261 -12.80 -10.33 -16.80
C ASN A 261 -12.28 -11.67 -17.34
N LYS A 262 -13.00 -12.29 -18.26
CA LYS A 262 -12.53 -13.46 -19.01
C LYS A 262 -11.70 -12.97 -20.20
N SER A 263 -10.39 -13.00 -20.07
CA SER A 263 -9.47 -12.68 -21.16
C SER A 263 -8.35 -13.71 -21.16
N GLY A 264 -8.13 -14.40 -22.29
CA GLY A 264 -7.04 -15.37 -22.45
C GLY A 264 -5.63 -14.78 -22.35
N ILE A 265 -5.52 -13.45 -22.21
CA ILE A 265 -4.24 -12.73 -22.03
C ILE A 265 -3.85 -12.63 -20.55
N LEU A 266 -4.82 -12.76 -19.63
CA LEU A 266 -4.57 -12.72 -18.20
C LEU A 266 -4.11 -14.09 -17.70
N VAL A 267 -3.05 -14.13 -16.91
CA VAL A 267 -2.38 -15.37 -16.47
C VAL A 267 -3.27 -16.24 -15.58
N SER A 268 -4.22 -15.65 -14.88
CA SER A 268 -5.15 -16.42 -14.04
C SER A 268 -6.57 -15.89 -14.22
N THR A 269 -7.43 -16.71 -14.80
CA THR A 269 -8.86 -16.44 -14.91
C THR A 269 -9.69 -17.22 -13.89
N GLU A 270 -9.10 -18.20 -13.20
CA GLU A 270 -9.83 -19.14 -12.35
C GLU A 270 -9.55 -19.00 -10.86
N GLN A 271 -8.37 -18.48 -10.49
CA GLN A 271 -8.01 -18.34 -9.08
C GLN A 271 -7.50 -16.94 -8.76
N ALA A 272 -8.04 -16.34 -7.71
CA ALA A 272 -7.50 -15.11 -7.13
C ALA A 272 -6.08 -15.37 -6.59
N VAL A 273 -5.24 -14.34 -6.65
CA VAL A 273 -3.89 -14.39 -6.06
C VAL A 273 -4.00 -14.69 -4.56
N PRO A 274 -3.24 -15.68 -4.05
CA PRO A 274 -3.28 -15.98 -2.62
C PRO A 274 -2.94 -14.74 -1.78
N MET A 275 -3.77 -14.41 -0.80
CA MET A 275 -3.55 -13.28 0.11
C MET A 275 -2.18 -13.33 0.79
N ILE A 276 -1.63 -14.53 1.01
CA ILE A 276 -0.32 -14.69 1.63
C ILE A 276 0.80 -14.09 0.76
N ARG A 277 0.71 -14.17 -0.58
CA ARG A 277 1.70 -13.56 -1.49
C ARG A 277 1.69 -12.04 -1.36
N GLU A 278 0.52 -11.42 -1.36
CA GLU A 278 0.37 -9.98 -1.15
C GLU A 278 0.94 -9.56 0.22
N HIS A 279 0.61 -10.31 1.26
CA HIS A 279 1.12 -10.06 2.61
C HIS A 279 2.66 -10.18 2.69
N ARG A 280 3.26 -11.18 2.05
CA ARG A 280 4.72 -11.34 1.99
C ARG A 280 5.40 -10.21 1.21
N LEU A 281 4.79 -9.74 0.12
CA LEU A 281 5.28 -8.57 -0.61
C LEU A 281 5.26 -7.30 0.25
N TYR A 282 4.20 -7.07 1.04
CA TYR A 282 4.20 -5.96 2.00
C TYR A 282 5.27 -6.10 3.09
N GLN A 283 5.55 -7.32 3.54
CA GLN A 283 6.65 -7.55 4.50
C GLN A 283 8.01 -7.27 3.86
N ALA A 284 8.23 -7.70 2.61
CA ALA A 284 9.45 -7.41 1.86
C ALA A 284 9.62 -5.90 1.58
N ASP A 285 8.56 -5.22 1.17
CA ASP A 285 8.53 -3.77 1.00
C ASP A 285 8.91 -3.03 2.29
N TRP A 286 8.46 -3.54 3.43
CA TRP A 286 8.84 -2.99 4.73
C TRP A 286 10.34 -3.10 4.99
N LEU A 287 11.00 -4.18 4.55
CA LEU A 287 12.44 -4.36 4.62
C LEU A 287 13.18 -3.35 3.75
N LEU A 288 12.71 -3.10 2.53
CA LEU A 288 13.28 -2.08 1.63
C LEU A 288 13.25 -0.69 2.26
N ARG A 289 12.10 -0.32 2.84
CA ARG A 289 11.89 1.06 3.32
C ARG A 289 12.52 1.39 4.67
N PHE A 290 12.63 0.41 5.56
CA PHE A 290 12.96 0.69 6.97
C PHE A 290 14.14 -0.12 7.52
N TYR A 291 14.61 -1.14 6.80
CA TYR A 291 15.63 -2.05 7.29
C TYR A 291 16.92 -2.02 6.46
N ASP A 292 16.99 -1.13 5.49
CA ASP A 292 18.16 -0.98 4.60
C ASP A 292 18.49 -2.27 3.83
N PHE A 293 17.44 -3.03 3.46
CA PHE A 293 17.56 -4.14 2.52
C PHE A 293 17.43 -3.63 1.08
N LYS A 294 18.06 -4.33 0.16
CA LYS A 294 17.84 -4.18 -1.29
C LYS A 294 16.97 -5.32 -1.82
N ALA A 295 16.36 -5.10 -2.97
CA ALA A 295 15.52 -6.13 -3.59
C ALA A 295 16.32 -7.41 -3.92
N ASP A 296 17.56 -7.24 -4.42
CA ASP A 296 18.47 -8.33 -4.76
C ASP A 296 19.02 -9.09 -3.54
N GLU A 297 18.93 -8.53 -2.34
CA GLU A 297 19.22 -9.27 -1.10
C GLU A 297 18.05 -10.15 -0.67
N ILE A 298 16.81 -9.73 -0.94
CA ILE A 298 15.60 -10.44 -0.49
C ILE A 298 15.26 -11.59 -1.45
N LEU A 299 15.29 -11.31 -2.74
CA LEU A 299 14.99 -12.23 -3.84
C LEU A 299 16.01 -12.02 -4.98
N ASP A 300 16.20 -13.03 -5.80
CA ASP A 300 17.05 -12.98 -6.98
C ASP A 300 16.43 -13.73 -8.17
N GLU A 301 17.12 -13.80 -9.29
CA GLU A 301 16.64 -14.49 -10.49
C GLU A 301 16.52 -16.02 -10.32
N LYS A 302 17.26 -16.60 -9.37
CA LYS A 302 17.24 -18.06 -9.10
C LYS A 302 16.09 -18.44 -8.17
N ASP A 303 15.74 -17.53 -7.25
CA ASP A 303 14.61 -17.70 -6.33
C ASP A 303 13.75 -16.43 -6.33
N PRO A 304 12.98 -16.22 -7.42
CA PRO A 304 12.34 -14.94 -7.70
C PRO A 304 10.99 -14.74 -7.00
N PHE A 305 10.51 -15.71 -6.19
CA PHE A 305 9.23 -15.66 -5.52
C PHE A 305 9.38 -15.64 -4.00
N VAL A 306 8.49 -14.91 -3.32
CA VAL A 306 8.42 -14.92 -1.86
C VAL A 306 8.00 -16.28 -1.32
N ASP A 307 8.63 -16.70 -0.24
CA ASP A 307 8.27 -17.94 0.45
C ASP A 307 6.89 -17.78 1.13
N PRO A 308 5.90 -18.63 0.82
CA PRO A 308 4.59 -18.56 1.44
C PRO A 308 4.59 -18.92 2.93
N LEU A 309 5.56 -19.71 3.38
CA LEU A 309 5.63 -20.28 4.74
C LEU A 309 6.50 -19.45 5.68
N LEU A 310 7.45 -18.68 5.15
CA LEU A 310 8.36 -17.85 5.94
C LEU A 310 8.22 -16.39 5.57
N ASP A 311 8.36 -15.50 6.56
CA ASP A 311 8.49 -14.07 6.25
C ASP A 311 9.82 -13.79 5.54
N PRO A 312 9.89 -12.74 4.68
CA PRO A 312 11.07 -12.47 3.86
C PRO A 312 12.36 -12.27 4.66
N LYS A 313 12.28 -11.68 5.85
CA LYS A 313 13.45 -11.48 6.71
C LYS A 313 13.98 -12.79 7.30
N THR A 314 13.07 -13.67 7.71
CA THR A 314 13.42 -15.00 8.22
C THR A 314 14.00 -15.87 7.11
N ASN A 315 13.39 -15.82 5.91
CA ASN A 315 13.90 -16.54 4.75
C ASN A 315 15.32 -16.08 4.37
N TRP A 316 15.53 -14.76 4.33
CA TRP A 316 16.87 -14.17 4.11
C TRP A 316 17.89 -14.66 5.16
N ALA A 317 17.53 -14.64 6.45
CA ALA A 317 18.44 -15.03 7.52
C ALA A 317 18.83 -16.53 7.47
N ILE A 318 17.92 -17.39 7.03
CA ILE A 318 18.22 -18.82 6.83
C ILE A 318 19.19 -19.00 5.65
N LYS A 319 18.97 -18.31 4.54
CA LYS A 319 19.86 -18.34 3.37
C LYS A 319 21.26 -17.78 3.68
N ASN A 320 21.34 -16.82 4.59
CA ASN A 320 22.58 -16.16 5.02
C ASN A 320 23.02 -16.63 6.42
N SER A 321 22.90 -17.92 6.71
CA SER A 321 23.24 -18.50 8.02
C SER A 321 24.68 -18.22 8.46
N HIS A 322 25.60 -18.04 7.52
CA HIS A 322 27.00 -17.69 7.77
C HIS A 322 27.18 -16.31 8.47
N PHE A 323 26.18 -15.42 8.34
CA PHE A 323 26.17 -14.11 9.01
C PHE A 323 25.81 -14.24 10.50
N PHE A 324 25.26 -15.34 10.94
CA PHE A 324 24.76 -15.58 12.28
C PHE A 324 25.53 -16.68 13.05
N PRO A 325 25.45 -16.70 14.39
CA PRO A 325 24.77 -15.75 15.26
C PRO A 325 25.59 -14.48 15.50
N ILE A 326 24.93 -13.35 15.78
CA ILE A 326 25.58 -12.08 16.11
C ILE A 326 25.45 -11.74 17.61
N GLU A 327 26.54 -11.17 18.21
CA GLU A 327 26.51 -10.69 19.59
C GLU A 327 25.80 -9.34 19.69
N ILE A 328 24.63 -9.28 20.34
CA ILE A 328 23.79 -8.07 20.39
C ILE A 328 24.45 -6.88 21.08
N ASN A 329 25.36 -7.14 22.04
CA ASN A 329 26.09 -6.09 22.73
C ASN A 329 27.17 -5.42 21.86
N LYS A 330 27.54 -6.04 20.72
CA LYS A 330 28.60 -5.55 19.81
C LYS A 330 28.10 -5.21 18.42
N ALA A 331 27.08 -5.93 17.93
CA ALA A 331 26.57 -5.81 16.56
C ALA A 331 26.20 -4.38 16.17
N SER A 332 26.45 -3.99 14.92
CA SER A 332 26.02 -2.69 14.43
C SER A 332 24.48 -2.56 14.42
N TYR A 333 23.97 -1.32 14.34
CA TYR A 333 22.54 -1.10 14.18
C TYR A 333 21.99 -1.80 12.93
N LYS A 334 22.76 -1.78 11.83
CA LYS A 334 22.39 -2.44 10.56
C LYS A 334 22.34 -3.96 10.71
N ASP A 335 23.32 -4.57 11.40
CA ASP A 335 23.34 -6.02 11.64
C ASP A 335 22.16 -6.45 12.53
N LEU A 336 21.83 -5.66 13.55
CA LEU A 336 20.65 -5.92 14.38
C LEU A 336 19.36 -5.91 13.57
N LEU A 337 19.24 -5.05 12.56
CA LEU A 337 18.08 -5.03 11.67
C LEU A 337 17.97 -6.29 10.79
N ARG A 338 19.07 -7.03 10.58
CA ARG A 338 19.08 -8.30 9.83
C ARG A 338 18.50 -9.47 10.64
N VAL A 339 18.46 -9.36 11.96
CA VAL A 339 18.01 -10.43 12.86
C VAL A 339 16.49 -10.61 12.84
N PRO A 340 15.95 -11.81 12.49
CA PRO A 340 14.53 -12.11 12.68
C PRO A 340 14.10 -11.89 14.12
N GLY A 341 12.96 -11.20 14.31
CA GLY A 341 12.45 -10.85 15.65
C GLY A 341 13.02 -9.58 16.27
N ILE A 342 13.98 -8.90 15.62
CA ILE A 342 14.44 -7.56 16.01
C ILE A 342 13.93 -6.54 14.99
N GLY A 343 13.07 -5.62 15.45
CA GLY A 343 12.54 -4.52 14.63
C GLY A 343 13.33 -3.24 14.82
N VAL A 344 13.00 -2.21 14.03
CA VAL A 344 13.63 -0.87 14.08
C VAL A 344 13.64 -0.31 15.50
N THR A 345 12.51 -0.37 16.21
CA THR A 345 12.40 0.12 17.60
C THR A 345 13.27 -0.68 18.56
N SER A 346 13.26 -2.02 18.44
CA SER A 346 14.08 -2.89 19.29
C SER A 346 15.57 -2.69 19.03
N ALA A 347 16.00 -2.57 17.77
CA ALA A 347 17.39 -2.29 17.42
C ALA A 347 17.87 -0.94 17.98
N LYS A 348 17.04 0.11 17.90
CA LYS A 348 17.35 1.42 18.51
C LYS A 348 17.50 1.29 20.03
N ARG A 349 16.57 0.59 20.70
CA ARG A 349 16.64 0.36 22.15
C ARG A 349 17.89 -0.42 22.55
N ILE A 350 18.27 -1.47 21.81
CA ILE A 350 19.50 -2.22 22.04
C ILE A 350 20.71 -1.29 22.00
N VAL A 351 20.85 -0.53 20.89
CA VAL A 351 21.99 0.39 20.71
C VAL A 351 22.07 1.46 21.80
N MET A 352 20.94 1.95 22.28
CA MET A 352 20.89 2.93 23.38
C MET A 352 21.22 2.29 24.72
N THR A 353 20.58 1.15 25.06
CA THR A 353 20.75 0.49 26.35
C THR A 353 22.18 0.03 26.59
N ARG A 354 22.83 -0.59 25.59
CA ARG A 354 24.20 -1.10 25.74
C ARG A 354 25.26 -0.04 25.98
N LYS A 355 24.94 1.25 25.79
CA LYS A 355 25.85 2.36 26.16
C LYS A 355 26.00 2.52 27.66
N TYR A 356 25.01 2.08 28.42
CA TYR A 356 24.94 2.27 29.87
C TYR A 356 25.04 0.97 30.67
N SER A 357 24.61 -0.15 30.07
CA SER A 357 24.64 -1.44 30.75
C SER A 357 24.71 -2.60 29.76
N THR A 358 25.39 -3.68 30.15
CA THR A 358 25.42 -4.91 29.35
C THR A 358 24.03 -5.54 29.27
N ILE A 359 23.57 -5.82 28.05
CA ILE A 359 22.28 -6.47 27.81
C ILE A 359 22.44 -7.97 28.12
N ARG A 360 21.52 -8.49 28.96
CA ARG A 360 21.39 -9.91 29.29
C ARG A 360 20.08 -10.46 28.72
N TYR A 361 19.91 -11.77 28.76
CA TYR A 361 18.76 -12.47 28.20
C TYR A 361 17.42 -11.99 28.75
N GLU A 362 17.35 -11.74 30.07
CA GLU A 362 16.18 -11.24 30.78
C GLU A 362 15.70 -9.86 30.28
N HIS A 363 16.59 -9.06 29.68
CA HIS A 363 16.29 -7.73 29.17
C HIS A 363 15.62 -7.76 27.79
N LEU A 364 15.78 -8.86 27.01
CA LEU A 364 15.37 -8.92 25.61
C LEU A 364 13.88 -8.64 25.41
N LYS A 365 13.01 -9.23 26.25
CA LYS A 365 11.56 -9.03 26.16
C LYS A 365 11.18 -7.57 26.43
N LYS A 366 11.81 -6.91 27.39
CA LYS A 366 11.58 -5.48 27.72
C LYS A 366 12.04 -4.56 26.59
N LEU A 367 13.06 -4.96 25.83
CA LEU A 367 13.54 -4.25 24.64
C LEU A 367 12.63 -4.45 23.42
N GLY A 368 11.61 -5.30 23.51
CA GLY A 368 10.64 -5.57 22.43
C GLY A 368 11.14 -6.60 21.41
N ILE A 369 12.08 -7.46 21.78
CA ILE A 369 12.62 -8.51 20.91
C ILE A 369 11.68 -9.71 20.93
N VAL A 370 11.35 -10.25 19.75
CA VAL A 370 10.59 -11.50 19.60
C VAL A 370 11.53 -12.68 19.81
N ILE A 371 11.76 -13.06 21.06
CA ILE A 371 12.76 -14.06 21.48
C ILE A 371 12.54 -15.40 20.75
N LYS A 372 11.29 -15.80 20.53
CA LYS A 372 10.95 -17.05 19.81
C LYS A 372 11.61 -17.16 18.43
N ARG A 373 11.88 -16.04 17.76
CA ARG A 373 12.56 -15.96 16.47
C ARG A 373 14.04 -15.61 16.64
N ALA A 374 14.34 -14.59 17.44
CA ALA A 374 15.69 -14.02 17.55
C ALA A 374 16.71 -14.99 18.15
N LYS A 375 16.31 -15.87 19.08
CA LYS A 375 17.22 -16.80 19.78
C LYS A 375 18.08 -17.68 18.89
N TYR A 376 17.65 -17.91 17.65
CA TYR A 376 18.39 -18.72 16.67
C TYR A 376 19.47 -17.93 15.93
N PHE A 377 19.49 -16.61 16.09
CA PHE A 377 20.33 -15.72 15.29
C PHE A 377 21.20 -14.77 16.15
N ILE A 378 21.09 -14.84 17.47
CA ILE A 378 21.80 -13.93 18.37
C ILE A 378 22.59 -14.67 19.44
N VAL A 379 23.70 -14.06 19.83
CA VAL A 379 24.43 -14.35 21.07
C VAL A 379 24.21 -13.17 22.02
N VAL A 380 24.01 -13.46 23.28
CA VAL A 380 23.83 -12.45 24.32
C VAL A 380 24.86 -12.69 25.41
N ASN A 381 25.84 -11.80 25.47
CA ASN A 381 26.95 -11.90 26.44
C ASN A 381 27.66 -13.27 26.42
N GLY A 382 27.91 -13.78 25.19
CA GLY A 382 28.56 -15.07 24.95
C GLY A 382 27.63 -16.30 25.02
N GLU A 383 26.37 -16.13 25.41
CA GLU A 383 25.40 -17.23 25.52
C GLU A 383 24.57 -17.31 24.24
N PHE A 384 24.47 -18.53 23.67
CA PHE A 384 23.67 -18.85 22.48
C PHE A 384 22.62 -19.91 22.81
N LEU A 385 21.34 -19.56 22.64
CA LEU A 385 20.20 -20.43 22.93
C LEU A 385 19.57 -21.06 21.67
N GLY A 386 20.20 -20.91 20.53
CA GLY A 386 19.78 -21.56 19.28
C GLY A 386 20.22 -23.01 19.16
N PHE A 387 20.04 -23.58 17.99
CA PHE A 387 20.58 -24.90 17.68
C PHE A 387 22.11 -24.80 17.51
N LYS A 388 22.85 -25.68 18.19
CA LYS A 388 24.29 -25.84 17.94
C LYS A 388 24.46 -26.56 16.60
N LYS A 389 24.85 -25.77 15.59
CA LYS A 389 25.25 -26.17 14.21
C LYS A 389 24.18 -26.63 13.22
N GLU A 390 24.21 -25.94 12.10
CA GLU A 390 24.18 -26.34 10.68
C GLU A 390 23.04 -27.25 10.16
N ASN A 391 21.88 -27.24 10.80
CA ASN A 391 20.73 -27.83 10.13
C ASN A 391 19.75 -26.70 9.72
N SER A 392 20.01 -26.12 8.54
CA SER A 392 19.11 -25.12 7.93
C SER A 392 17.68 -25.63 7.81
N GLU A 393 17.51 -26.93 7.64
CA GLU A 393 16.21 -27.59 7.55
C GLU A 393 15.50 -27.66 8.90
N LEU A 394 16.21 -28.03 9.99
CA LEU A 394 15.65 -27.97 11.34
C LEU A 394 15.27 -26.53 11.75
N LEU A 395 16.12 -25.58 11.41
CA LEU A 395 15.86 -24.17 11.66
C LEU A 395 14.63 -23.69 10.88
N ARG A 396 14.55 -24.03 9.59
CA ARG A 396 13.39 -23.75 8.75
C ARG A 396 12.12 -24.34 9.35
N ASN A 397 12.12 -25.62 9.70
CA ASN A 397 10.96 -26.30 10.26
C ASN A 397 10.53 -25.67 11.60
N ALA A 398 11.47 -25.37 12.50
CA ALA A 398 11.16 -24.71 13.77
C ALA A 398 10.54 -23.31 13.62
N LEU A 399 10.87 -22.58 12.55
CA LEU A 399 10.33 -21.26 12.25
C LEU A 399 9.00 -21.35 11.48
N MET A 400 8.86 -22.31 10.56
CA MET A 400 7.62 -22.57 9.80
C MET A 400 6.46 -23.02 10.67
N GLU A 401 6.66 -23.93 11.61
CA GLU A 401 5.60 -24.43 12.50
C GLU A 401 4.95 -23.29 13.31
N LYS A 402 5.76 -22.32 13.71
CA LYS A 402 5.27 -21.16 14.47
C LYS A 402 4.49 -20.16 13.60
N GLU A 403 4.79 -20.08 12.32
CA GLU A 403 4.03 -19.23 11.38
C GLU A 403 2.71 -19.90 10.96
N LYS A 404 2.68 -21.23 10.81
CA LYS A 404 1.42 -21.95 10.57
C LYS A 404 0.39 -21.67 11.68
N MET A 405 0.81 -21.71 12.94
CA MET A 405 -0.08 -21.39 14.07
C MET A 405 -0.63 -19.95 14.01
N VAL A 406 0.19 -18.97 13.64
CA VAL A 406 -0.26 -17.57 13.48
C VAL A 406 -1.20 -17.43 12.29
N THR A 407 -0.92 -18.11 11.18
CA THR A 407 -1.76 -18.07 9.98
C THR A 407 -3.10 -18.77 10.20
N GLU A 408 -3.13 -19.85 10.95
CA GLU A 408 -4.37 -20.54 11.35
C GLU A 408 -5.19 -19.71 12.33
N GLN A 409 -4.56 -19.05 13.31
CA GLN A 409 -5.24 -18.08 14.18
C GLN A 409 -5.85 -16.92 13.37
N LEU A 410 -5.13 -16.36 12.41
CA LEU A 410 -5.65 -15.31 11.53
C LEU A 410 -6.79 -15.81 10.64
N ARG A 411 -6.76 -17.08 10.19
CA ARG A 411 -7.87 -17.70 9.47
C ARG A 411 -9.12 -17.89 10.35
N LEU A 412 -8.94 -18.25 11.61
CA LEU A 412 -10.05 -18.37 12.57
C LEU A 412 -10.71 -17.02 12.89
N PHE A 413 -9.95 -15.93 12.86
CA PHE A 413 -10.48 -14.56 13.04
C PHE A 413 -11.06 -13.95 11.75
N ASN A 414 -10.63 -14.41 10.56
CA ASN A 414 -11.12 -13.92 9.26
C ASN A 414 -12.21 -14.81 8.64
N GLY A 415 -12.58 -15.90 9.29
CA GLY A 415 -13.57 -16.88 8.86
C GLY A 415 -14.93 -16.79 9.57
N LEU A 416 -15.20 -15.68 10.28
CA LEU A 416 -16.50 -15.37 10.89
C LEU A 416 -17.20 -14.23 10.16
#